data_137ae91f04a5f6c93689c4fec3e97f7e
#
_entry.id   137ae91f04a5f6c93689c4fec3e97f7e
#
_cell.length_a   1.000
_cell.length_b   1.000
_cell.length_c   1.000
_cell.angle_alpha   90.00
_cell.angle_beta   90.00
_cell.angle_gamma   90.00
#
_symmetry.space_group_name_H-M   'P 1'
#
loop_
_entity.id
_entity.type
_entity.pdbx_description
1 polymer ?
#
loop_
_entity_poly.entity_id
_entity_poly.type
_entity_poly.pdbx_seq_one_letter_code
_entity_poly.pdbx_strand_id
1 'polypeptide(L)'
;MKEKGAIAIIPIKGMITSEESIFGIMAASTEVIRDIEEVEKKRKIKAVIFEINSPGGTPFASKEIATCIENMEKPAIAWVREYAASGAYWIASACDEIVADVLSTVGSIGAMSIRPDIGELMKKFGIDVETLKTGIYKGLGLPYEKPTEEERELMKKELDEIQDSFLHAIAKNRKLANAKMKELSTGKVYLGREGKEMGLIDHLGGKELAIRIAKERSGIKREKLIDYGERKRKGFLRRLMEEMMR
;
A
#
# COMPACT_ATOMS: atom_id res chain seq x y z
N MET A 1 -22.75 -7.22 -30.92
CA MET A 1 -21.80 -8.23 -30.34
C MET A 1 -21.61 -7.94 -28.85
N LYS A 2 -21.75 -8.95 -27.96
CA LYS A 2 -21.52 -8.74 -26.53
C LYS A 2 -20.01 -8.61 -26.33
N GLU A 3 -19.52 -7.45 -25.88
CA GLU A 3 -18.08 -7.24 -25.65
C GLU A 3 -17.56 -8.21 -24.58
N LYS A 4 -16.64 -9.06 -25.01
CA LYS A 4 -15.86 -9.92 -24.12
C LYS A 4 -14.59 -9.21 -23.75
N GLY A 5 -14.24 -9.22 -22.47
CA GLY A 5 -13.00 -8.63 -21.96
C GLY A 5 -12.43 -9.44 -20.81
N ALA A 6 -11.27 -9.05 -20.34
CA ALA A 6 -10.70 -9.58 -19.13
C ALA A 6 -10.60 -8.49 -18.06
N ILE A 7 -10.69 -8.89 -16.80
CA ILE A 7 -10.38 -8.09 -15.62
C ILE A 7 -9.14 -8.70 -14.99
N ALA A 8 -8.11 -7.90 -14.78
CA ALA A 8 -6.93 -8.30 -14.03
C ALA A 8 -7.19 -8.17 -12.53
N ILE A 9 -6.68 -9.10 -11.74
CA ILE A 9 -6.60 -8.98 -10.28
C ILE A 9 -5.14 -8.92 -9.90
N ILE A 10 -4.69 -7.78 -9.36
CA ILE A 10 -3.33 -7.54 -8.89
C ILE A 10 -3.35 -7.53 -7.36
N PRO A 11 -2.66 -8.48 -6.70
CA PRO A 11 -2.62 -8.52 -5.25
C PRO A 11 -1.63 -7.51 -4.67
N ILE A 12 -2.04 -6.83 -3.59
CA ILE A 12 -1.20 -5.99 -2.73
C ILE A 12 -1.37 -6.52 -1.31
N LYS A 13 -0.46 -7.43 -0.93
CA LYS A 13 -0.58 -8.22 0.33
C LYS A 13 0.67 -8.09 1.18
N GLY A 14 0.49 -8.01 2.50
CA GLY A 14 1.59 -7.86 3.44
C GLY A 14 2.16 -6.44 3.47
N MET A 15 3.36 -6.28 4.03
CA MET A 15 4.01 -4.98 4.14
C MET A 15 4.48 -4.48 2.76
N ILE A 16 4.27 -3.20 2.49
CA ILE A 16 4.65 -2.56 1.22
C ILE A 16 6.09 -2.05 1.32
N THR A 17 6.92 -2.48 0.39
CA THR A 17 8.36 -2.13 0.32
C THR A 17 8.74 -1.79 -1.12
N SER A 18 9.91 -1.18 -1.32
CA SER A 18 10.37 -0.83 -2.67
C SER A 18 10.81 -2.06 -3.45
N GLU A 19 11.42 -3.04 -2.79
CA GLU A 19 12.02 -4.21 -3.43
C GLU A 19 11.43 -5.53 -2.92
N GLU A 20 11.62 -6.57 -3.72
CA GLU A 20 11.16 -7.92 -3.42
C GLU A 20 11.84 -8.48 -2.16
N SER A 21 11.06 -9.09 -1.29
CA SER A 21 11.61 -9.87 -0.18
C SER A 21 11.94 -11.28 -0.65
N ILE A 22 13.04 -11.84 -0.11
CA ILE A 22 13.50 -13.20 -0.42
C ILE A 22 12.40 -14.26 -0.22
N PHE A 23 11.43 -14.00 0.65
CA PHE A 23 10.35 -14.92 0.98
C PHE A 23 8.99 -14.60 0.33
N GLY A 24 8.90 -13.56 -0.52
CA GLY A 24 7.66 -13.19 -1.21
C GLY A 24 6.48 -12.81 -0.31
N ILE A 25 6.75 -12.42 0.96
CA ILE A 25 5.72 -12.09 1.97
C ILE A 25 5.31 -10.61 1.89
N MET A 26 6.08 -9.79 1.16
CA MET A 26 5.90 -8.35 1.05
C MET A 26 5.37 -7.97 -0.33
N ALA A 27 4.60 -6.88 -0.40
CA ALA A 27 4.19 -6.26 -1.65
C ALA A 27 5.30 -5.31 -2.12
N ALA A 28 6.13 -5.75 -3.05
CA ALA A 28 7.15 -4.90 -3.64
C ALA A 28 6.55 -3.95 -4.66
N SER A 29 6.84 -2.63 -4.56
CA SER A 29 6.32 -1.65 -5.51
C SER A 29 6.80 -1.92 -6.93
N THR A 30 8.06 -2.33 -7.10
CA THR A 30 8.63 -2.71 -8.40
C THR A 30 7.86 -3.84 -9.09
N GLU A 31 7.36 -4.83 -8.33
CA GLU A 31 6.53 -5.91 -8.89
C GLU A 31 5.12 -5.45 -9.24
N VAL A 32 4.49 -4.68 -8.34
CA VAL A 32 3.12 -4.18 -8.55
C VAL A 32 3.08 -3.26 -9.77
N ILE A 33 4.05 -2.35 -9.91
CA ILE A 33 4.18 -1.44 -11.05
C ILE A 33 4.40 -2.22 -12.34
N ARG A 34 5.26 -3.24 -12.35
CA ARG A 34 5.46 -4.13 -13.51
C ARG A 34 4.15 -4.82 -13.94
N ASP A 35 3.37 -5.28 -12.96
CA ASP A 35 2.07 -5.89 -13.24
C ASP A 35 1.08 -4.87 -13.84
N ILE A 36 1.05 -3.62 -13.33
CA ILE A 36 0.24 -2.52 -13.87
C ILE A 36 0.65 -2.21 -15.31
N GLU A 37 1.93 -2.05 -15.58
CA GLU A 37 2.44 -1.78 -16.95
C GLU A 37 2.11 -2.92 -17.92
N GLU A 38 2.23 -4.18 -17.46
CA GLU A 38 1.85 -5.34 -18.27
C GLU A 38 0.36 -5.32 -18.60
N VAL A 39 -0.47 -4.97 -17.62
CA VAL A 39 -1.93 -4.86 -17.79
C VAL A 39 -2.30 -3.74 -18.73
N GLU A 40 -1.68 -2.56 -18.62
CA GLU A 40 -1.95 -1.42 -19.51
C GLU A 40 -1.66 -1.75 -20.98
N LYS A 41 -0.58 -2.49 -21.28
CA LYS A 41 -0.22 -2.92 -22.64
C LYS A 41 -1.19 -3.96 -23.24
N LYS A 42 -1.98 -4.66 -22.43
CA LYS A 42 -2.85 -5.76 -22.89
C LYS A 42 -4.25 -5.27 -23.24
N ARG A 43 -4.55 -5.07 -24.52
CA ARG A 43 -5.88 -4.61 -25.03
C ARG A 43 -7.08 -5.46 -24.59
N LYS A 44 -6.87 -6.75 -24.29
CA LYS A 44 -7.93 -7.66 -23.83
C LYS A 44 -8.34 -7.39 -22.38
N ILE A 45 -7.45 -6.82 -21.56
CA ILE A 45 -7.76 -6.42 -20.19
C ILE A 45 -8.42 -5.05 -20.23
N LYS A 46 -9.60 -4.93 -19.65
CA LYS A 46 -10.44 -3.74 -19.71
C LYS A 46 -10.61 -3.02 -18.38
N ALA A 47 -10.30 -3.68 -17.27
CA ALA A 47 -10.30 -3.10 -15.94
C ALA A 47 -9.33 -3.86 -15.04
N VAL A 48 -8.95 -3.25 -13.93
CA VAL A 48 -8.08 -3.82 -12.90
C VAL A 48 -8.77 -3.78 -11.55
N ILE A 49 -8.65 -4.88 -10.82
CA ILE A 49 -9.00 -4.94 -9.40
C ILE A 49 -7.71 -5.11 -8.60
N PHE A 50 -7.42 -4.18 -7.72
CA PHE A 50 -6.37 -4.30 -6.74
C PHE A 50 -6.91 -5.01 -5.50
N GLU A 51 -6.50 -6.27 -5.29
CA GLU A 51 -6.85 -7.04 -4.09
C GLU A 51 -5.92 -6.61 -2.96
N ILE A 52 -6.42 -5.75 -2.06
CA ILE A 52 -5.63 -5.14 -0.99
C ILE A 52 -5.86 -5.87 0.33
N ASN A 53 -4.79 -6.35 0.93
CA ASN A 53 -4.76 -6.91 2.29
C ASN A 53 -3.41 -6.59 2.93
N SER A 54 -3.24 -5.33 3.38
CA SER A 54 -1.95 -4.79 3.80
C SER A 54 -2.10 -3.79 4.94
N PRO A 55 -1.22 -3.84 5.95
CA PRO A 55 -1.15 -2.83 7.01
C PRO A 55 -0.49 -1.53 6.53
N GLY A 56 0.00 -1.46 5.30
CA GLY A 56 0.81 -0.38 4.76
C GLY A 56 2.29 -0.75 4.64
N GLY A 57 3.15 0.25 4.65
CA GLY A 57 4.59 0.03 4.50
C GLY A 57 5.35 1.34 4.32
N THR A 58 6.45 1.31 3.56
CA THR A 58 7.28 2.51 3.36
C THR A 58 6.52 3.59 2.58
N PRO A 59 6.67 4.86 2.96
CA PRO A 59 5.97 5.97 2.30
C PRO A 59 6.27 6.06 0.80
N PHE A 60 7.54 5.88 0.43
CA PHE A 60 7.98 5.95 -0.97
C PHE A 60 7.31 4.88 -1.83
N ALA A 61 7.38 3.60 -1.43
CA ALA A 61 6.79 2.50 -2.20
C ALA A 61 5.26 2.63 -2.32
N SER A 62 4.60 3.09 -1.25
CA SER A 62 3.15 3.33 -1.26
C SER A 62 2.76 4.44 -2.22
N LYS A 63 3.48 5.56 -2.20
CA LYS A 63 3.29 6.69 -3.10
C LYS A 63 3.57 6.32 -4.55
N GLU A 64 4.63 5.54 -4.79
CA GLU A 64 5.03 5.09 -6.14
C GLU A 64 3.92 4.25 -6.78
N ILE A 65 3.37 3.27 -6.06
CA ILE A 65 2.23 2.46 -6.53
C ILE A 65 1.00 3.35 -6.74
N ALA A 66 0.66 4.21 -5.78
CA ALA A 66 -0.50 5.10 -5.88
C ALA A 66 -0.40 6.01 -7.11
N THR A 67 0.77 6.61 -7.36
CA THR A 67 1.02 7.44 -8.54
C THR A 67 0.88 6.64 -9.84
N CYS A 68 1.36 5.40 -9.86
CA CYS A 68 1.19 4.53 -11.01
C CYS A 68 -0.29 4.25 -11.31
N ILE A 69 -1.11 3.99 -10.26
CA ILE A 69 -2.55 3.78 -10.40
C ILE A 69 -3.27 5.05 -10.86
N GLU A 70 -2.93 6.23 -10.32
CA GLU A 70 -3.51 7.52 -10.74
C GLU A 70 -3.30 7.81 -12.23
N ASN A 71 -2.23 7.27 -12.83
CA ASN A 71 -1.89 7.45 -14.25
C ASN A 71 -2.44 6.35 -15.16
N MET A 72 -3.21 5.39 -14.64
CA MET A 72 -3.80 4.33 -15.47
C MET A 72 -4.92 4.88 -16.37
N GLU A 73 -5.00 4.34 -17.59
CA GLU A 73 -6.13 4.60 -18.50
C GLU A 73 -7.32 3.65 -18.23
N LYS A 74 -7.05 2.49 -17.69
CA LYS A 74 -8.06 1.47 -17.40
C LYS A 74 -8.69 1.69 -16.04
N PRO A 75 -10.02 1.46 -15.89
CA PRO A 75 -10.68 1.53 -14.61
C PRO A 75 -9.97 0.67 -13.55
N ALA A 76 -9.65 1.30 -12.42
CA ALA A 76 -8.96 0.73 -11.28
C ALA A 76 -9.90 0.64 -10.07
N ILE A 77 -10.16 -0.55 -9.56
CA ILE A 77 -11.03 -0.78 -8.42
C ILE A 77 -10.21 -1.37 -7.25
N ALA A 78 -10.23 -0.72 -6.10
CA ALA A 78 -9.69 -1.31 -4.89
C ALA A 78 -10.72 -2.27 -4.28
N TRP A 79 -10.33 -3.52 -4.08
CA TRP A 79 -11.08 -4.47 -3.26
C TRP A 79 -10.28 -4.75 -1.99
N VAL A 80 -10.73 -4.13 -0.90
CA VAL A 80 -10.14 -4.31 0.43
C VAL A 80 -10.67 -5.61 1.05
N ARG A 81 -9.75 -6.50 1.44
CA ARG A 81 -10.10 -7.73 2.16
C ARG A 81 -10.21 -7.45 3.66
N GLU A 82 -9.13 -7.65 4.39
CA GLU A 82 -9.10 -7.40 5.85
C GLU A 82 -8.61 -5.98 6.14
N TYR A 83 -7.51 -5.58 5.46
CA TYR A 83 -6.84 -4.31 5.74
C TYR A 83 -6.51 -3.54 4.47
N ALA A 84 -6.79 -2.24 4.52
CA ALA A 84 -6.13 -1.23 3.72
C ALA A 84 -5.77 -0.08 4.67
N ALA A 85 -4.69 -0.22 5.42
CA ALA A 85 -4.26 0.73 6.42
C ALA A 85 -2.99 1.48 6.00
N SER A 86 -2.82 2.73 6.46
CA SER A 86 -1.63 3.54 6.20
C SER A 86 -1.30 3.60 4.70
N GLY A 87 -0.07 3.30 4.27
CA GLY A 87 0.32 3.29 2.86
C GLY A 87 -0.57 2.46 1.94
N ALA A 88 -1.19 1.38 2.45
CA ALA A 88 -2.15 0.59 1.67
C ALA A 88 -3.45 1.35 1.41
N TYR A 89 -3.87 2.21 2.34
CA TYR A 89 -5.00 3.11 2.11
C TYR A 89 -4.63 4.22 1.11
N TRP A 90 -3.39 4.71 1.14
CA TRP A 90 -2.90 5.63 0.09
C TRP A 90 -3.13 5.03 -1.29
N ILE A 91 -2.69 3.78 -1.48
CA ILE A 91 -2.87 3.05 -2.74
C ILE A 91 -4.35 2.86 -3.07
N ALA A 92 -5.16 2.42 -2.10
CA ALA A 92 -6.60 2.24 -2.30
C ALA A 92 -7.27 3.55 -2.73
N SER A 93 -6.87 4.69 -2.14
CA SER A 93 -7.42 6.01 -2.45
C SER A 93 -7.16 6.47 -3.89
N ALA A 94 -6.11 5.95 -4.53
CA ALA A 94 -5.76 6.25 -5.91
C ALA A 94 -6.61 5.50 -6.94
N CYS A 95 -7.39 4.50 -6.51
CA CYS A 95 -8.34 3.80 -7.38
C CYS A 95 -9.62 4.62 -7.61
N ASP A 96 -10.32 4.35 -8.72
CA ASP A 96 -11.58 5.01 -9.06
C ASP A 96 -12.68 4.75 -8.04
N GLU A 97 -12.74 3.53 -7.50
CA GLU A 97 -13.72 3.12 -6.49
C GLU A 97 -13.11 2.12 -5.50
N ILE A 98 -13.55 2.22 -4.25
CA ILE A 98 -13.11 1.36 -3.15
C ILE A 98 -14.28 0.53 -2.63
N VAL A 99 -14.11 -0.78 -2.69
CA VAL A 99 -15.04 -1.78 -2.14
C VAL A 99 -14.39 -2.42 -0.91
N ALA A 100 -15.10 -2.43 0.22
CA ALA A 100 -14.63 -3.05 1.45
C ALA A 100 -15.80 -3.75 2.16
N ASP A 101 -15.52 -4.82 2.88
CA ASP A 101 -16.52 -5.46 3.74
C ASP A 101 -16.81 -4.60 4.98
N VAL A 102 -17.93 -4.82 5.63
CA VAL A 102 -18.30 -4.11 6.87
C VAL A 102 -17.28 -4.31 8.00
N LEU A 103 -16.54 -5.42 7.97
CA LEU A 103 -15.48 -5.78 8.92
C LEU A 103 -14.07 -5.45 8.43
N SER A 104 -13.91 -5.02 7.18
CA SER A 104 -12.61 -4.55 6.68
C SER A 104 -12.16 -3.32 7.46
N THR A 105 -10.86 -3.19 7.68
CA THR A 105 -10.25 -2.04 8.36
C THR A 105 -9.58 -1.13 7.34
N VAL A 106 -9.90 0.18 7.37
CA VAL A 106 -9.32 1.20 6.50
C VAL A 106 -8.83 2.40 7.31
N GLY A 107 -8.00 3.25 6.70
CA GLY A 107 -7.52 4.47 7.36
C GLY A 107 -6.09 4.35 7.87
N SER A 108 -5.84 4.59 9.16
CA SER A 108 -4.47 4.70 9.71
C SER A 108 -3.64 5.74 8.94
N ILE A 109 -4.29 6.91 8.65
CA ILE A 109 -3.66 7.98 7.88
C ILE A 109 -2.70 8.73 8.77
N GLY A 110 -1.42 8.50 8.58
CA GLY A 110 -0.36 9.08 9.40
C GLY A 110 1.00 8.47 9.10
N ALA A 111 2.05 9.15 9.54
CA ALA A 111 3.42 8.68 9.48
C ALA A 111 3.96 8.37 10.87
N MET A 112 4.77 7.33 11.00
CA MET A 112 5.45 7.01 12.24
C MET A 112 6.88 6.51 11.96
N SER A 113 7.79 6.81 12.87
CA SER A 113 9.14 6.22 12.92
C SER A 113 9.29 5.46 14.23
N ILE A 114 9.74 4.23 14.14
CA ILE A 114 10.01 3.39 15.33
C ILE A 114 11.53 3.19 15.41
N ARG A 115 12.12 3.61 16.52
CA ARG A 115 13.53 3.43 16.83
C ARG A 115 13.67 2.75 18.19
N PRO A 116 14.13 1.51 18.26
CA PRO A 116 14.48 0.91 19.55
C PRO A 116 15.68 1.67 20.16
N ASP A 117 15.70 1.85 21.47
CA ASP A 117 16.87 2.32 22.23
C ASP A 117 17.49 1.12 22.95
N ILE A 118 18.61 0.64 22.45
CA ILE A 118 19.31 -0.53 22.98
C ILE A 118 20.63 -0.17 23.67
N GLY A 119 20.97 1.13 23.81
CA GLY A 119 22.26 1.56 24.34
C GLY A 119 22.54 1.04 25.76
N GLU A 120 21.56 1.15 26.66
CA GLU A 120 21.72 0.64 28.03
C GLU A 120 21.77 -0.91 28.08
N LEU A 121 21.11 -1.59 27.18
CA LEU A 121 21.18 -3.04 27.07
C LEU A 121 22.60 -3.48 26.65
N MET A 122 23.17 -2.82 25.65
CA MET A 122 24.54 -3.11 25.18
C MET A 122 25.55 -2.94 26.29
N LYS A 123 25.47 -1.86 27.07
CA LYS A 123 26.34 -1.63 28.24
C LYS A 123 26.27 -2.76 29.29
N LYS A 124 25.06 -3.28 29.56
CA LYS A 124 24.89 -4.42 30.48
C LYS A 124 25.58 -5.69 30.00
N PHE A 125 25.82 -5.84 28.71
CA PHE A 125 26.57 -6.95 28.12
C PHE A 125 28.05 -6.62 27.89
N GLY A 126 28.54 -5.46 28.38
CA GLY A 126 29.92 -5.04 28.20
C GLY A 126 30.29 -4.64 26.78
N ILE A 127 29.26 -4.24 25.97
CA ILE A 127 29.45 -3.78 24.60
C ILE A 127 29.48 -2.26 24.62
N ASP A 128 30.63 -1.69 24.31
CA ASP A 128 30.81 -0.25 24.10
C ASP A 128 30.83 0.04 22.60
N VAL A 129 30.10 1.10 22.19
CA VAL A 129 30.06 1.55 20.78
C VAL A 129 30.68 2.93 20.71
N GLU A 130 31.73 3.06 19.90
CA GLU A 130 32.32 4.34 19.53
C GLU A 130 31.91 4.72 18.12
N THR A 131 31.34 5.92 17.94
CA THR A 131 30.88 6.40 16.62
C THR A 131 31.75 7.58 16.19
N LEU A 132 32.56 7.40 15.15
CA LEU A 132 33.29 8.47 14.49
C LEU A 132 32.46 9.05 13.35
N LYS A 133 32.14 10.35 13.40
CA LYS A 133 31.24 11.03 12.47
C LYS A 133 31.97 12.19 11.77
N THR A 134 31.72 12.36 10.47
CA THR A 134 32.19 13.53 9.70
C THR A 134 31.21 14.68 9.68
N GLY A 135 29.95 14.47 10.12
CA GLY A 135 28.90 15.49 10.22
C GLY A 135 28.02 15.26 11.43
N ILE A 136 27.50 16.34 12.03
CA ILE A 136 26.74 16.31 13.29
C ILE A 136 25.51 15.42 13.23
N TYR A 137 24.83 15.36 12.09
CA TYR A 137 23.62 14.54 11.88
C TYR A 137 23.92 13.16 11.26
N LYS A 138 25.20 12.85 11.01
CA LYS A 138 25.56 11.52 10.51
C LYS A 138 25.35 10.49 11.60
N GLY A 139 24.45 9.56 11.37
CA GLY A 139 24.03 8.57 12.36
C GLY A 139 22.73 8.91 13.09
N LEU A 140 21.99 9.91 12.60
CA LEU A 140 20.63 10.19 13.10
C LEU A 140 19.78 8.91 13.10
N GLY A 141 19.15 8.60 14.23
CA GLY A 141 18.31 7.41 14.38
C GLY A 141 19.04 6.12 14.74
N LEU A 142 20.36 6.14 15.00
CA LEU A 142 21.09 4.95 15.47
C LEU A 142 20.49 4.43 16.79
N PRO A 143 20.29 3.10 16.92
CA PRO A 143 19.52 2.53 18.02
C PRO A 143 20.27 2.51 19.38
N TYR A 144 21.54 2.83 19.41
CA TYR A 144 22.37 2.80 20.61
C TYR A 144 22.79 4.20 21.11
N GLU A 145 22.42 5.27 20.40
CA GLU A 145 22.62 6.65 20.83
C GLU A 145 21.26 7.33 21.04
N LYS A 146 21.09 8.01 22.19
CA LYS A 146 19.87 8.82 22.41
C LYS A 146 19.92 10.06 21.53
N PRO A 147 18.89 10.32 20.71
CA PRO A 147 18.88 11.52 19.90
C PRO A 147 18.80 12.76 20.78
N THR A 148 19.49 13.82 20.38
CA THR A 148 19.36 15.15 20.98
C THR A 148 17.97 15.73 20.69
N GLU A 149 17.61 16.83 21.35
CA GLU A 149 16.34 17.50 21.07
C GLU A 149 16.28 18.03 19.64
N GLU A 150 17.38 18.63 19.17
CA GLU A 150 17.49 19.10 17.78
C GLU A 150 17.31 17.96 16.75
N GLU A 151 17.91 16.81 17.00
CA GLU A 151 17.75 15.62 16.17
C GLU A 151 16.29 15.10 16.18
N ARG A 152 15.60 15.17 17.33
CA ARG A 152 14.19 14.82 17.45
C ARG A 152 13.30 15.75 16.62
N GLU A 153 13.57 17.06 16.66
CA GLU A 153 12.86 18.05 15.87
C GLU A 153 13.03 17.80 14.37
N LEU A 154 14.26 17.47 13.93
CA LEU A 154 14.52 17.11 12.52
C LEU A 154 13.75 15.86 12.10
N MET A 155 13.78 14.79 12.90
CA MET A 155 13.03 13.57 12.63
C MET A 155 11.51 13.83 12.59
N LYS A 156 11.03 14.68 13.51
CA LYS A 156 9.60 15.06 13.50
C LYS A 156 9.21 15.84 12.26
N LYS A 157 10.05 16.79 11.83
CA LYS A 157 9.81 17.56 10.60
C LYS A 157 9.73 16.65 9.37
N GLU A 158 10.59 15.65 9.28
CA GLU A 158 10.53 14.65 8.19
C GLU A 158 9.20 13.88 8.20
N LEU A 159 8.75 13.45 9.39
CA LEU A 159 7.45 12.79 9.55
C LEU A 159 6.27 13.69 9.16
N ASP A 160 6.32 14.97 9.54
CA ASP A 160 5.30 15.96 9.19
C ASP A 160 5.24 16.15 7.66
N GLU A 161 6.37 16.23 6.95
CA GLU A 161 6.42 16.32 5.48
C GLU A 161 5.83 15.06 4.79
N ILE A 162 6.13 13.87 5.32
CA ILE A 162 5.56 12.61 4.82
C ILE A 162 4.04 12.60 5.03
N GLN A 163 3.58 13.00 6.23
CA GLN A 163 2.17 13.06 6.56
C GLN A 163 1.42 14.04 5.68
N ASP A 164 1.95 15.22 5.45
CA ASP A 164 1.35 16.24 4.59
C ASP A 164 1.20 15.76 3.15
N SER A 165 2.24 15.09 2.62
CA SER A 165 2.17 14.47 1.29
C SER A 165 1.06 13.42 1.21
N PHE A 166 0.92 12.60 2.23
CA PHE A 166 -0.10 11.57 2.33
C PHE A 166 -1.51 12.16 2.41
N LEU A 167 -1.72 13.13 3.32
CA LEU A 167 -2.99 13.82 3.50
C LEU A 167 -3.44 14.54 2.23
N HIS A 168 -2.52 15.22 1.55
CA HIS A 168 -2.80 15.92 0.30
C HIS A 168 -3.29 14.96 -0.79
N ALA A 169 -2.63 13.83 -0.94
CA ALA A 169 -3.03 12.80 -1.92
C ALA A 169 -4.43 12.25 -1.62
N ILE A 170 -4.71 11.91 -0.36
CA ILE A 170 -6.03 11.40 0.03
C ILE A 170 -7.12 12.46 -0.16
N ALA A 171 -6.87 13.71 0.27
CA ALA A 171 -7.84 14.80 0.10
C ALA A 171 -8.23 14.98 -1.37
N LYS A 172 -7.22 14.96 -2.27
CA LYS A 172 -7.41 15.02 -3.72
C LYS A 172 -8.21 13.82 -4.23
N ASN A 173 -7.78 12.62 -3.90
CA ASN A 173 -8.33 11.38 -4.46
C ASN A 173 -9.75 11.10 -3.96
N ARG A 174 -10.01 11.37 -2.67
CA ARG A 174 -11.33 11.18 -2.05
C ARG A 174 -12.21 12.43 -2.07
N LYS A 175 -11.74 13.55 -2.64
CA LYS A 175 -12.46 14.85 -2.71
C LYS A 175 -12.96 15.30 -1.34
N LEU A 176 -12.14 15.13 -0.30
CA LEU A 176 -12.50 15.47 1.08
C LEU A 176 -12.10 16.90 1.42
N ALA A 177 -12.97 17.59 2.17
CA ALA A 177 -12.69 18.93 2.66
C ALA A 177 -11.57 18.91 3.74
N ASN A 178 -10.80 20.00 3.84
CA ASN A 178 -9.70 20.14 4.79
C ASN A 178 -10.10 19.88 6.25
N ALA A 179 -11.31 20.30 6.65
CA ALA A 179 -11.81 20.05 8.00
C ALA A 179 -11.89 18.55 8.34
N LYS A 180 -12.32 17.74 7.37
CA LYS A 180 -12.39 16.28 7.52
C LYS A 180 -11.02 15.62 7.52
N MET A 181 -10.07 16.16 6.76
CA MET A 181 -8.69 15.69 6.75
C MET A 181 -8.02 15.82 8.13
N LYS A 182 -8.32 16.88 8.89
CA LYS A 182 -7.82 17.05 10.26
C LYS A 182 -8.30 15.92 11.19
N GLU A 183 -9.54 15.46 11.05
CA GLU A 183 -10.09 14.33 11.80
C GLU A 183 -9.40 13.01 11.40
N LEU A 184 -9.18 12.82 10.10
CA LEU A 184 -8.57 11.61 9.54
C LEU A 184 -7.07 11.49 9.81
N SER A 185 -6.37 12.61 10.04
CA SER A 185 -4.91 12.68 10.24
C SER A 185 -4.44 12.17 11.61
N THR A 186 -5.35 11.62 12.42
CA THR A 186 -5.03 11.12 13.77
C THR A 186 -4.42 9.71 13.78
N GLY A 187 -4.30 9.06 12.63
CA GLY A 187 -3.85 7.67 12.54
C GLY A 187 -4.92 6.65 12.96
N LYS A 188 -6.17 7.08 13.21
CA LYS A 188 -7.28 6.18 13.55
C LYS A 188 -7.59 5.25 12.41
N VAL A 189 -7.96 4.02 12.74
CA VAL A 189 -8.53 3.03 11.82
C VAL A 189 -10.05 3.01 11.95
N TYR A 190 -10.72 2.66 10.87
CA TYR A 190 -12.18 2.62 10.77
C TYR A 190 -12.60 1.27 10.21
N LEU A 191 -13.64 0.67 10.77
CA LEU A 191 -14.30 -0.47 10.12
C LEU A 191 -15.07 -0.01 8.88
N GLY A 192 -15.34 -0.93 7.95
CA GLY A 192 -15.91 -0.60 6.65
C GLY A 192 -17.15 0.28 6.71
N ARG A 193 -18.08 0.05 7.65
CA ARG A 193 -19.28 0.88 7.79
C ARG A 193 -18.92 2.33 8.13
N GLU A 194 -18.11 2.53 9.17
CA GLU A 194 -17.64 3.86 9.59
C GLU A 194 -16.77 4.50 8.49
N GLY A 195 -15.91 3.70 7.83
CA GLY A 195 -15.10 4.15 6.71
C GLY A 195 -15.95 4.70 5.54
N LYS A 196 -17.13 4.10 5.29
CA LYS A 196 -18.07 4.61 4.29
C LYS A 196 -18.70 5.94 4.73
N GLU A 197 -19.12 6.06 5.97
CA GLU A 197 -19.66 7.31 6.56
C GLU A 197 -18.62 8.43 6.53
N MET A 198 -17.36 8.08 6.75
CA MET A 198 -16.22 8.98 6.68
C MET A 198 -15.81 9.36 5.23
N GLY A 199 -16.37 8.69 4.21
CA GLY A 199 -16.02 8.91 2.81
C GLY A 199 -14.71 8.26 2.38
N LEU A 200 -14.20 7.32 3.20
CA LEU A 200 -12.96 6.58 2.90
C LEU A 200 -13.19 5.43 1.93
N ILE A 201 -14.40 4.89 1.84
CA ILE A 201 -14.78 3.84 0.89
C ILE A 201 -16.08 4.20 0.18
N ASP A 202 -16.31 3.61 -0.99
CA ASP A 202 -17.48 3.89 -1.82
C ASP A 202 -18.58 2.86 -1.63
N HIS A 203 -18.21 1.60 -1.46
CA HIS A 203 -19.18 0.50 -1.42
C HIS A 203 -18.86 -0.50 -0.31
N LEU A 204 -19.93 -0.94 0.37
CA LEU A 204 -19.86 -2.09 1.28
C LEU A 204 -20.13 -3.37 0.50
N GLY A 205 -19.16 -4.29 0.48
CA GLY A 205 -19.27 -5.58 -0.19
C GLY A 205 -17.94 -6.28 -0.39
N GLY A 206 -17.98 -7.38 -1.11
CA GLY A 206 -16.83 -8.25 -1.37
C GLY A 206 -16.39 -8.26 -2.84
N LYS A 207 -15.66 -9.32 -3.21
CA LYS A 207 -15.08 -9.54 -4.54
C LYS A 207 -16.09 -9.43 -5.68
N GLU A 208 -17.27 -10.01 -5.48
CA GLU A 208 -18.33 -10.04 -6.50
C GLU A 208 -18.82 -8.63 -6.83
N LEU A 209 -18.91 -7.76 -5.83
CA LEU A 209 -19.25 -6.35 -6.03
C LEU A 209 -18.15 -5.62 -6.78
N ALA A 210 -16.88 -5.81 -6.42
CA ALA A 210 -15.74 -5.23 -7.12
C ALA A 210 -15.70 -5.66 -8.60
N ILE A 211 -15.97 -6.94 -8.90
CA ILE A 211 -16.07 -7.45 -10.27
C ILE A 211 -17.22 -6.78 -11.02
N ARG A 212 -18.38 -6.61 -10.38
CA ARG A 212 -19.54 -5.96 -11.00
C ARG A 212 -19.22 -4.51 -11.37
N ILE A 213 -18.62 -3.74 -10.44
CA ILE A 213 -18.22 -2.35 -10.68
C ILE A 213 -17.19 -2.27 -11.80
N ALA A 214 -16.16 -3.14 -11.78
CA ALA A 214 -15.16 -3.20 -12.85
C ALA A 214 -15.78 -3.47 -14.23
N LYS A 215 -16.81 -4.32 -14.30
CA LYS A 215 -17.58 -4.57 -15.55
C LYS A 215 -18.35 -3.33 -15.99
N GLU A 216 -19.05 -2.70 -15.08
CA GLU A 216 -19.85 -1.49 -15.35
C GLU A 216 -18.95 -0.36 -15.86
N ARG A 217 -17.82 -0.11 -15.18
CA ARG A 217 -16.86 0.93 -15.57
C ARG A 217 -16.17 0.67 -16.92
N SER A 218 -15.92 -0.60 -17.24
CA SER A 218 -15.24 -1.00 -18.48
C SER A 218 -16.17 -1.34 -19.65
N GLY A 219 -17.50 -1.35 -19.44
CA GLY A 219 -18.50 -1.67 -20.47
C GLY A 219 -18.55 -3.14 -20.90
N ILE A 220 -17.82 -4.05 -20.21
CA ILE A 220 -17.82 -5.48 -20.57
C ILE A 220 -19.02 -6.22 -19.98
N LYS A 221 -19.61 -7.14 -20.77
CA LYS A 221 -20.75 -7.95 -20.33
C LYS A 221 -20.35 -9.33 -19.84
N ARG A 222 -19.27 -9.89 -20.38
CA ARG A 222 -18.69 -11.17 -19.96
C ARG A 222 -17.19 -10.99 -19.72
N GLU A 223 -16.77 -11.29 -18.51
CA GLU A 223 -15.40 -11.18 -18.06
C GLU A 223 -14.69 -12.53 -18.05
N LYS A 224 -13.37 -12.46 -18.26
CA LYS A 224 -12.41 -13.50 -17.85
C LYS A 224 -11.55 -12.87 -16.76
N LEU A 225 -11.49 -13.49 -15.59
CA LEU A 225 -10.59 -13.06 -14.53
C LEU A 225 -9.17 -13.57 -14.81
N ILE A 226 -8.19 -12.69 -14.65
CA ILE A 226 -6.76 -13.01 -14.76
C ILE A 226 -6.13 -12.62 -13.43
N ASP A 227 -5.87 -13.62 -12.59
CA ASP A 227 -5.28 -13.43 -11.27
C ASP A 227 -3.74 -13.47 -11.36
N TYR A 228 -3.10 -12.33 -11.13
CA TYR A 228 -1.65 -12.17 -11.17
C TYR A 228 -0.97 -12.84 -9.97
N GLY A 229 -1.63 -12.91 -8.81
CA GLY A 229 -1.13 -13.63 -7.64
C GLY A 229 -1.06 -15.15 -7.86
N GLU A 230 -2.11 -15.72 -8.46
CA GLU A 230 -2.08 -17.14 -8.81
C GLU A 230 -1.02 -17.45 -9.88
N ARG A 231 -0.83 -16.57 -10.85
CA ARG A 231 0.22 -16.73 -11.88
C ARG A 231 1.61 -16.77 -11.26
N LYS A 232 1.91 -15.85 -10.34
CA LYS A 232 3.19 -15.79 -9.61
C LYS A 232 3.40 -17.05 -8.78
N ARG A 233 2.39 -17.49 -8.02
CA ARG A 233 2.46 -18.71 -7.20
C ARG A 233 2.73 -19.96 -8.06
N LYS A 234 2.04 -20.13 -9.18
CA LYS A 234 2.28 -21.25 -10.11
C LYS A 234 3.67 -21.20 -10.72
N GLY A 235 4.15 -20.02 -11.08
CA GLY A 235 5.52 -19.81 -11.60
C GLY A 235 6.59 -20.18 -10.57
N PHE A 236 6.41 -19.76 -9.32
CA PHE A 236 7.32 -20.10 -8.21
C PHE A 236 7.37 -21.62 -7.95
N LEU A 237 6.21 -22.26 -7.81
CA LEU A 237 6.13 -23.70 -7.58
C LEU A 237 6.78 -24.51 -8.72
N ARG A 238 6.62 -24.06 -9.96
CA ARG A 238 7.26 -24.72 -11.11
C ARG A 238 8.79 -24.62 -11.03
N ARG A 239 9.35 -23.45 -10.72
CA ARG A 239 10.81 -23.28 -10.54
C ARG A 239 11.34 -24.14 -9.41
N LEU A 240 10.65 -24.18 -8.27
CA LEU A 240 11.03 -24.99 -7.11
C LEU A 240 11.07 -26.50 -7.48
N MET A 241 10.07 -26.98 -8.23
CA MET A 241 10.06 -28.37 -8.70
C MET A 241 11.19 -28.66 -9.69
N GLU A 242 11.50 -27.72 -10.59
CA GLU A 242 12.62 -27.87 -11.56
C GLU A 242 13.98 -27.89 -10.83
N GLU A 243 14.14 -27.13 -9.74
CA GLU A 243 15.36 -27.17 -8.90
C GLU A 243 15.50 -28.45 -8.09
N MET A 244 14.38 -28.96 -7.54
CA MET A 244 14.40 -30.22 -6.77
C MET A 244 14.64 -31.47 -7.64
N MET A 245 14.46 -31.38 -8.97
CA MET A 245 14.68 -32.47 -9.91
C MET A 245 16.08 -32.45 -10.57
N ARG A 246 16.91 -31.46 -10.21
CA ARG A 246 18.32 -31.36 -10.62
C ARG A 246 19.25 -31.91 -9.54
#